data_d54f06cb7c997f3845b6570375ae28dc
#
_entry.id   d54f06cb7c997f3845b6570375ae28dc
#
_cell.length_a   1.000
_cell.length_b   1.000
_cell.length_c   1.000
_cell.angle_alpha   90.00
_cell.angle_beta   90.00
_cell.angle_gamma   90.00
#
_symmetry.space_group_name_H-M   'P 1'
#
loop_
_entity.id
_entity.type
_entity.pdbx_description
1 polymer ?
#
loop_
_entity_poly.entity_id
_entity_poly.type
_entity_poly.pdbx_seq_one_letter_code
_entity_poly.pdbx_strand_id
1 'polypeptide(L)'
;WIPSINASSPVSRRYAKLICGYIGIQEWDYRKAVSALRTKLDIVEKKMSTKAWGDIVYEAVPSRANLLYNSAFLRHDEDRRRKFLSSLEKGETKINASTLFPHDIVSKYTNGGWSVSVKGLDQTLEALWKSLPDTVNGCGNTIVVADGSGSMTTSVGGKVSALDVANALAIYFAERSSGQFKDKYITFSERPQLV
;
A
#
# COMPACT_ATOMS: atom_id res chain seq x y z
N TRP A 1 6.87 -9.66 -10.12
CA TRP A 1 5.57 -9.67 -10.79
C TRP A 1 5.64 -10.43 -12.13
N ILE A 2 4.82 -11.46 -12.30
CA ILE A 2 4.72 -12.24 -13.55
C ILE A 2 3.29 -12.08 -14.08
N PRO A 3 3.08 -11.52 -15.29
CA PRO A 3 1.75 -11.31 -15.84
C PRO A 3 1.07 -12.64 -16.18
N SER A 4 -0.26 -12.67 -16.07
CA SER A 4 -1.06 -13.86 -16.41
C SER A 4 -1.74 -13.69 -17.77
N ILE A 5 -1.81 -14.77 -18.56
CA ILE A 5 -2.57 -14.83 -19.81
C ILE A 5 -4.06 -14.50 -19.56
N ASN A 6 -4.58 -14.91 -18.42
CA ASN A 6 -6.00 -14.72 -18.03
C ASN A 6 -6.18 -13.54 -17.05
N ALA A 7 -5.25 -12.59 -17.01
CA ALA A 7 -5.43 -11.41 -16.16
C ALA A 7 -6.67 -10.61 -16.60
N SER A 8 -7.35 -9.96 -15.65
CA SER A 8 -8.44 -9.01 -15.94
C SER A 8 -7.94 -7.80 -16.74
N SER A 9 -6.72 -7.33 -16.44
CA SER A 9 -6.08 -6.21 -17.15
C SER A 9 -5.65 -6.60 -18.58
N PRO A 10 -6.11 -5.86 -19.63
CA PRO A 10 -5.68 -6.08 -21.02
C PRO A 10 -4.16 -5.92 -21.19
N VAL A 11 -3.57 -4.97 -20.46
CA VAL A 11 -2.13 -4.70 -20.49
C VAL A 11 -1.33 -5.90 -19.96
N SER A 12 -1.76 -6.48 -18.84
CA SER A 12 -1.14 -7.69 -18.29
C SER A 12 -1.24 -8.88 -19.25
N ARG A 13 -2.37 -9.07 -19.90
CA ARG A 13 -2.54 -10.14 -20.93
C ARG A 13 -1.59 -9.91 -22.10
N ARG A 14 -1.46 -8.67 -22.59
CA ARG A 14 -0.55 -8.34 -23.69
C ARG A 14 0.90 -8.67 -23.32
N TYR A 15 1.36 -8.28 -22.11
CA TYR A 15 2.71 -8.62 -21.66
C TYR A 15 2.93 -10.13 -21.52
N ALA A 16 1.95 -10.88 -21.01
CA ALA A 16 2.06 -12.33 -20.95
C ALA A 16 2.23 -12.98 -22.33
N LYS A 17 1.47 -12.50 -23.34
CA LYS A 17 1.61 -12.98 -24.74
C LYS A 17 2.95 -12.60 -25.36
N LEU A 18 3.46 -11.40 -25.11
CA LEU A 18 4.78 -11.00 -25.55
C LEU A 18 5.88 -11.87 -24.97
N ILE A 19 5.79 -12.22 -23.68
CA ILE A 19 6.71 -13.13 -23.02
C ILE A 19 6.63 -14.53 -23.69
N CYS A 20 5.44 -15.07 -23.93
CA CYS A 20 5.27 -16.35 -24.63
C CYS A 20 5.97 -16.34 -26.00
N GLY A 21 5.76 -15.29 -26.79
CA GLY A 21 6.39 -15.14 -28.09
C GLY A 21 7.91 -15.05 -28.02
N TYR A 22 8.42 -14.28 -27.04
CA TYR A 22 9.86 -14.09 -26.84
C TYR A 22 10.59 -15.38 -26.43
N ILE A 23 10.00 -16.17 -25.53
CA ILE A 23 10.60 -17.42 -25.04
C ILE A 23 10.19 -18.65 -25.88
N GLY A 24 9.35 -18.49 -26.90
CA GLY A 24 8.97 -19.53 -27.84
C GLY A 24 8.09 -20.63 -27.27
N ILE A 25 7.23 -20.34 -26.26
CA ILE A 25 6.35 -21.32 -25.66
C ILE A 25 4.86 -21.01 -25.92
N GLN A 26 4.02 -22.05 -25.90
CA GLN A 26 2.59 -21.90 -26.05
C GLN A 26 1.96 -21.28 -24.78
N GLU A 27 0.85 -20.54 -24.96
CA GLU A 27 0.11 -19.92 -23.85
C GLU A 27 -0.31 -20.91 -22.76
N TRP A 28 -0.63 -22.15 -23.15
CA TRP A 28 -0.98 -23.23 -22.22
C TRP A 28 0.20 -23.63 -21.32
N ASP A 29 1.38 -23.81 -21.90
CA ASP A 29 2.58 -24.21 -21.15
C ASP A 29 3.05 -23.07 -20.24
N TYR A 30 2.95 -21.82 -20.71
CA TYR A 30 3.19 -20.65 -19.88
C TYR A 30 2.26 -20.62 -18.65
N ARG A 31 0.96 -20.90 -18.83
CA ARG A 31 0.01 -20.96 -17.70
C ARG A 31 0.41 -22.02 -16.68
N LYS A 32 0.77 -23.23 -17.14
CA LYS A 32 1.25 -24.31 -16.26
C LYS A 32 2.50 -23.88 -15.48
N ALA A 33 3.49 -23.31 -16.17
CA ALA A 33 4.73 -22.87 -15.57
C ALA A 33 4.48 -21.76 -14.50
N VAL A 34 3.68 -20.75 -14.83
CA VAL A 34 3.33 -19.66 -13.89
C VAL A 34 2.54 -20.20 -12.69
N SER A 35 1.64 -21.17 -12.90
CA SER A 35 0.90 -21.81 -11.80
C SER A 35 1.81 -22.60 -10.87
N ALA A 36 2.74 -23.37 -11.43
CA ALA A 36 3.74 -24.12 -10.66
C ALA A 36 4.65 -23.19 -9.85
N LEU A 37 5.13 -22.11 -10.47
CA LEU A 37 5.94 -21.10 -9.78
C LEU A 37 5.19 -20.44 -8.61
N ARG A 38 3.92 -20.07 -8.81
CA ARG A 38 3.09 -19.49 -7.75
C ARG A 38 2.86 -20.45 -6.59
N THR A 39 2.70 -21.75 -6.89
CA THR A 39 2.59 -22.77 -5.85
C THR A 39 3.88 -22.94 -5.09
N LYS A 40 5.04 -22.96 -5.80
CA LYS A 40 6.36 -23.06 -5.16
C LYS A 40 6.70 -21.83 -4.30
N LEU A 41 6.25 -20.64 -4.70
CA LEU A 41 6.49 -19.39 -3.95
C LEU A 41 5.55 -19.22 -2.75
N ASP A 42 4.60 -20.13 -2.56
CA ASP A 42 3.61 -20.10 -1.46
C ASP A 42 2.94 -18.72 -1.29
N ILE A 43 2.51 -18.14 -2.42
CA ILE A 43 1.91 -16.81 -2.43
C ILE A 43 0.55 -16.79 -1.72
N VAL A 44 0.26 -15.67 -1.05
CA VAL A 44 -0.96 -15.49 -0.27
C VAL A 44 -2.24 -15.68 -1.11
N GLU A 45 -2.24 -15.26 -2.36
CA GLU A 45 -3.36 -15.42 -3.29
C GLU A 45 -3.70 -16.90 -3.55
N LYS A 46 -2.71 -17.80 -3.48
CA LYS A 46 -2.95 -19.24 -3.60
C LYS A 46 -3.74 -19.74 -2.40
N LYS A 47 -3.31 -19.39 -1.18
CA LYS A 47 -4.00 -19.74 0.06
C LYS A 47 -5.44 -19.21 0.08
N MET A 48 -5.62 -17.95 -0.33
CA MET A 48 -6.96 -17.34 -0.46
C MET A 48 -7.86 -18.08 -1.45
N SER A 49 -7.33 -18.45 -2.62
CA SER A 49 -8.11 -19.17 -3.67
C SER A 49 -8.52 -20.56 -3.27
N THR A 50 -7.72 -21.23 -2.45
CA THR A 50 -8.00 -22.57 -1.90
C THR A 50 -8.75 -22.53 -0.58
N LYS A 51 -9.13 -21.33 -0.08
CA LYS A 51 -9.76 -21.11 1.22
C LYS A 51 -8.92 -21.59 2.41
N ALA A 52 -7.62 -21.76 2.23
CA ALA A 52 -6.67 -22.12 3.28
C ALA A 52 -6.24 -20.91 4.10
N TRP A 53 -7.21 -20.17 4.65
CA TRP A 53 -6.98 -18.92 5.40
C TRP A 53 -6.12 -19.16 6.65
N GLY A 54 -6.32 -20.30 7.32
CA GLY A 54 -5.55 -20.70 8.50
C GLY A 54 -4.05 -20.88 8.27
N ASP A 55 -3.63 -21.09 7.01
CA ASP A 55 -2.23 -21.29 6.65
C ASP A 55 -1.50 -19.97 6.32
N ILE A 56 -2.21 -18.83 6.38
CA ILE A 56 -1.61 -17.53 6.14
C ILE A 56 -0.78 -17.12 7.35
N VAL A 57 0.52 -16.87 7.13
CA VAL A 57 1.44 -16.29 8.12
C VAL A 57 1.45 -14.78 7.89
N TYR A 58 0.76 -14.01 8.73
CA TYR A 58 0.54 -12.58 8.52
C TYR A 58 1.82 -11.75 8.52
N GLU A 59 2.83 -12.15 9.28
CA GLU A 59 4.15 -11.52 9.33
C GLU A 59 4.90 -11.61 7.98
N ALA A 60 4.64 -12.70 7.23
CA ALA A 60 5.26 -12.94 5.93
C ALA A 60 4.48 -12.33 4.75
N VAL A 61 3.27 -11.81 4.99
CA VAL A 61 2.44 -11.22 3.92
C VAL A 61 3.12 -9.98 3.36
N PRO A 62 3.32 -9.90 2.02
CA PRO A 62 3.93 -8.72 1.40
C PRO A 62 3.13 -7.44 1.66
N SER A 63 3.81 -6.30 1.73
CA SER A 63 3.25 -4.98 2.04
C SER A 63 2.00 -4.65 1.23
N ARG A 64 2.06 -4.80 -0.09
CA ARG A 64 0.92 -4.52 -0.97
C ARG A 64 -0.24 -5.50 -0.77
N ALA A 65 0.05 -6.77 -0.47
CA ALA A 65 -0.98 -7.76 -0.19
C ALA A 65 -1.72 -7.44 1.12
N ASN A 66 -1.00 -6.98 2.15
CA ASN A 66 -1.60 -6.47 3.38
C ASN A 66 -2.58 -5.32 3.11
N LEU A 67 -2.19 -4.37 2.26
CA LEU A 67 -3.01 -3.22 1.91
C LEU A 67 -4.24 -3.59 1.06
N LEU A 68 -4.08 -4.53 0.10
CA LEU A 68 -5.12 -4.90 -0.85
C LEU A 68 -6.14 -5.88 -0.26
N TYR A 69 -5.68 -6.84 0.56
CA TYR A 69 -6.51 -7.96 1.02
C TYR A 69 -6.97 -7.83 2.46
N ASN A 70 -6.74 -6.68 3.13
CA ASN A 70 -7.13 -6.48 4.52
C ASN A 70 -8.61 -6.81 4.78
N SER A 71 -9.52 -6.33 3.93
CA SER A 71 -10.94 -6.61 4.06
C SER A 71 -11.27 -8.10 3.88
N ALA A 72 -10.52 -8.81 3.03
CA ALA A 72 -10.69 -10.25 2.84
C ALA A 72 -10.19 -11.04 4.05
N PHE A 73 -9.04 -10.65 4.63
CA PHE A 73 -8.52 -11.24 5.86
C PHE A 73 -9.50 -11.06 7.02
N LEU A 74 -10.03 -9.86 7.24
CA LEU A 74 -11.02 -9.60 8.28
C LEU A 74 -12.34 -10.34 8.05
N ARG A 75 -12.73 -10.62 6.80
CA ARG A 75 -13.96 -11.34 6.49
C ARG A 75 -13.85 -12.85 6.71
N HIS A 76 -12.69 -13.43 6.43
CA HIS A 76 -12.52 -14.88 6.33
C HIS A 76 -11.64 -15.48 7.44
N ASP A 77 -10.89 -14.65 8.17
CA ASP A 77 -9.97 -15.05 9.24
C ASP A 77 -9.88 -13.95 10.33
N GLU A 78 -11.04 -13.45 10.76
CA GLU A 78 -11.15 -12.26 11.61
C GLU A 78 -10.36 -12.42 12.91
N ASP A 79 -10.54 -13.51 13.63
CA ASP A 79 -9.94 -13.71 14.95
C ASP A 79 -8.41 -13.70 14.91
N ARG A 80 -7.81 -14.42 13.94
CA ARG A 80 -6.36 -14.45 13.78
C ARG A 80 -5.83 -13.11 13.27
N ARG A 81 -6.56 -12.45 12.34
CA ARG A 81 -6.19 -11.13 11.86
C ARG A 81 -6.22 -10.10 12.99
N ARG A 82 -7.26 -10.06 13.81
CA ARG A 82 -7.35 -9.15 14.95
C ARG A 82 -6.27 -9.41 16.00
N LYS A 83 -5.96 -10.68 16.31
CA LYS A 83 -4.83 -11.03 17.19
C LYS A 83 -3.51 -10.52 16.65
N PHE A 84 -3.25 -10.70 15.36
CA PHE A 84 -2.06 -10.18 14.70
C PHE A 84 -1.98 -8.64 14.80
N LEU A 85 -3.07 -7.92 14.52
CA LEU A 85 -3.09 -6.46 14.64
C LEU A 85 -2.86 -5.99 16.09
N SER A 86 -3.45 -6.68 17.08
CA SER A 86 -3.19 -6.39 18.49
C SER A 86 -1.73 -6.64 18.90
N SER A 87 -1.09 -7.70 18.38
CA SER A 87 0.33 -7.95 18.64
C SER A 87 1.25 -6.92 18.00
N LEU A 88 0.85 -6.31 16.85
CA LEU A 88 1.55 -5.18 16.26
C LEU A 88 1.52 -3.94 17.16
N GLU A 89 0.36 -3.64 17.76
CA GLU A 89 0.21 -2.50 18.69
C GLU A 89 1.10 -2.66 19.92
N LYS A 90 1.28 -3.89 20.39
CA LYS A 90 2.16 -4.22 21.51
C LYS A 90 3.65 -4.29 21.14
N GLY A 91 3.97 -4.21 19.85
CA GLY A 91 5.35 -4.34 19.36
C GLY A 91 5.91 -5.76 19.38
N GLU A 92 5.07 -6.77 19.59
CA GLU A 92 5.45 -8.20 19.65
C GLU A 92 5.77 -8.77 18.25
N THR A 93 5.16 -8.23 17.21
CA THR A 93 5.33 -8.64 15.81
C THR A 93 5.54 -7.44 14.89
N LYS A 94 5.82 -7.70 13.62
CA LYS A 94 6.02 -6.66 12.61
C LYS A 94 5.16 -6.91 11.39
N ILE A 95 4.67 -5.85 10.77
CA ILE A 95 4.01 -5.89 9.46
C ILE A 95 4.98 -5.36 8.40
N ASN A 96 4.98 -6.01 7.23
CA ASN A 96 5.84 -5.58 6.15
C ASN A 96 5.23 -4.35 5.44
N ALA A 97 5.94 -3.23 5.43
CA ALA A 97 5.57 -1.99 4.74
C ALA A 97 6.68 -1.48 3.78
N SER A 98 7.76 -2.25 3.59
CA SER A 98 8.98 -1.80 2.90
C SER A 98 8.79 -1.37 1.43
N THR A 99 7.72 -1.79 0.77
CA THR A 99 7.42 -1.46 -0.63
C THR A 99 6.22 -0.51 -0.79
N LEU A 100 5.71 0.03 0.32
CA LEU A 100 4.65 1.03 0.29
C LEU A 100 5.23 2.43 0.36
N PHE A 101 4.53 3.35 -0.28
CA PHE A 101 4.75 4.79 -0.15
C PHE A 101 3.68 5.40 0.78
N PRO A 102 3.95 6.55 1.42
CA PRO A 102 2.98 7.23 2.27
C PRO A 102 1.62 7.43 1.60
N HIS A 103 1.59 7.82 0.33
CA HIS A 103 0.35 8.03 -0.43
C HIS A 103 -0.45 6.74 -0.72
N ASP A 104 0.19 5.56 -0.76
CA ASP A 104 -0.54 4.28 -0.88
C ASP A 104 -1.49 4.07 0.30
N ILE A 105 -1.14 4.58 1.48
CA ILE A 105 -1.91 4.46 2.71
C ILE A 105 -2.93 5.60 2.81
N VAL A 106 -2.50 6.85 2.66
CA VAL A 106 -3.36 8.04 2.77
C VAL A 106 -4.49 8.00 1.74
N SER A 107 -4.23 7.56 0.50
CA SER A 107 -5.26 7.42 -0.53
C SER A 107 -6.41 6.46 -0.17
N LYS A 108 -6.23 5.60 0.85
CA LYS A 108 -7.32 4.76 1.37
C LYS A 108 -8.30 5.52 2.25
N TYR A 109 -7.87 6.65 2.82
CA TYR A 109 -8.73 7.54 3.59
C TYR A 109 -9.38 8.63 2.74
N THR A 110 -8.74 9.08 1.65
CA THR A 110 -9.17 10.25 0.87
C THR A 110 -10.07 9.93 -0.33
N ASN A 111 -10.18 8.68 -0.75
CA ASN A 111 -10.91 8.29 -1.97
C ASN A 111 -10.56 9.11 -3.24
N GLY A 112 -9.35 9.68 -3.29
CA GLY A 112 -8.84 10.43 -4.44
C GLY A 112 -9.43 11.83 -4.62
N GLY A 113 -9.75 12.54 -3.54
CA GLY A 113 -10.31 13.90 -3.61
C GLY A 113 -10.27 14.67 -2.28
N TRP A 114 -10.89 15.85 -2.27
CA TRP A 114 -10.98 16.74 -1.12
C TRP A 114 -11.78 16.18 0.06
N SER A 115 -12.59 15.16 -0.16
CA SER A 115 -13.45 14.58 0.88
C SER A 115 -12.74 13.41 1.54
N VAL A 116 -12.37 13.61 2.80
CA VAL A 116 -11.91 12.53 3.66
C VAL A 116 -13.11 11.65 4.02
N SER A 117 -13.16 10.45 3.49
CA SER A 117 -14.12 9.44 3.92
C SER A 117 -13.63 8.79 5.21
N VAL A 118 -13.73 9.51 6.34
CA VAL A 118 -13.31 8.99 7.64
C VAL A 118 -14.32 7.96 8.12
N LYS A 119 -14.09 6.71 7.78
CA LYS A 119 -14.76 5.57 8.41
C LYS A 119 -14.07 5.13 9.72
N GLY A 120 -13.54 6.09 10.49
CA GLY A 120 -12.73 5.79 11.68
C GLY A 120 -11.30 5.34 11.37
N LEU A 121 -10.50 5.10 12.40
CA LEU A 121 -9.13 4.61 12.28
C LEU A 121 -9.13 3.13 11.84
N ASP A 122 -8.39 2.82 10.77
CA ASP A 122 -8.13 1.44 10.36
C ASP A 122 -6.81 0.96 10.97
N GLN A 123 -6.89 0.02 11.90
CA GLN A 123 -5.72 -0.52 12.60
C GLN A 123 -4.63 -1.05 11.65
N THR A 124 -5.03 -1.61 10.50
CA THR A 124 -4.05 -2.10 9.51
C THR A 124 -3.33 -0.94 8.82
N LEU A 125 -4.06 0.11 8.43
CA LEU A 125 -3.45 1.29 7.81
C LEU A 125 -2.51 2.00 8.78
N GLU A 126 -2.90 2.13 10.05
CA GLU A 126 -2.06 2.68 11.11
C GLU A 126 -0.78 1.85 11.34
N ALA A 127 -0.91 0.52 11.39
CA ALA A 127 0.24 -0.36 11.55
C ALA A 127 1.19 -0.28 10.34
N LEU A 128 0.65 -0.21 9.12
CA LEU A 128 1.44 -0.02 7.90
C LEU A 128 2.13 1.34 7.89
N TRP A 129 1.44 2.40 8.31
CA TRP A 129 2.00 3.76 8.39
C TRP A 129 3.18 3.84 9.36
N LYS A 130 3.02 3.31 10.56
CA LYS A 130 4.08 3.25 11.58
C LYS A 130 5.28 2.41 11.13
N SER A 131 5.05 1.42 10.27
CA SER A 131 6.08 0.50 9.75
C SER A 131 6.73 0.98 8.45
N LEU A 132 6.34 2.14 7.91
CA LEU A 132 7.03 2.73 6.75
C LEU A 132 8.51 3.01 7.10
N PRO A 133 9.44 2.74 6.16
CA PRO A 133 10.85 3.09 6.34
C PRO A 133 11.00 4.57 6.70
N ASP A 134 11.85 4.89 7.64
CA ASP A 134 12.19 6.28 7.95
C ASP A 134 13.27 6.78 6.98
N THR A 135 12.86 7.65 6.06
CA THR A 135 13.75 8.30 5.08
C THR A 135 14.03 9.75 5.41
N VAL A 136 13.51 10.26 6.54
CA VAL A 136 13.66 11.66 6.99
C VAL A 136 14.79 11.82 8.00
N ASN A 137 15.28 10.71 8.55
CA ASN A 137 16.33 10.72 9.56
C ASN A 137 17.55 11.51 9.07
N GLY A 138 17.95 12.51 9.84
CA GLY A 138 19.06 13.42 9.50
C GLY A 138 18.68 14.69 8.74
N CYS A 139 17.43 14.90 8.37
CA CYS A 139 16.96 16.13 7.71
C CYS A 139 16.92 17.36 8.64
N GLY A 140 17.13 17.16 9.94
CA GLY A 140 17.23 18.26 10.91
C GLY A 140 15.92 19.02 11.10
N ASN A 141 16.04 20.34 11.27
CA ASN A 141 14.92 21.25 11.55
C ASN A 141 14.25 21.69 10.23
N THR A 142 13.50 20.77 9.59
CA THR A 142 12.87 20.97 8.29
C THR A 142 11.36 21.16 8.45
N ILE A 143 10.78 22.12 7.72
CA ILE A 143 9.33 22.27 7.57
C ILE A 143 8.92 22.01 6.13
N VAL A 144 7.81 21.30 5.95
CA VAL A 144 7.23 21.01 4.63
C VAL A 144 6.14 22.01 4.32
N VAL A 145 6.10 22.44 3.06
CA VAL A 145 5.01 23.26 2.52
C VAL A 145 4.26 22.39 1.49
N ALA A 146 3.00 22.04 1.80
CA ALA A 146 2.17 21.18 0.96
C ALA A 146 1.26 22.04 0.08
N ASP A 147 1.38 21.88 -1.23
CA ASP A 147 0.48 22.52 -2.20
C ASP A 147 -0.90 21.87 -2.16
N GLY A 148 -1.90 22.66 -1.71
CA GLY A 148 -3.32 22.28 -1.68
C GLY A 148 -4.16 22.94 -2.78
N SER A 149 -3.54 23.48 -3.84
CA SER A 149 -4.27 24.13 -4.93
C SER A 149 -5.16 23.16 -5.72
N GLY A 150 -6.17 23.70 -6.42
CA GLY A 150 -7.13 22.90 -7.19
C GLY A 150 -6.48 22.06 -8.30
N SER A 151 -5.36 22.49 -8.88
CA SER A 151 -4.61 21.73 -9.87
C SER A 151 -4.03 20.42 -9.33
N MET A 152 -3.79 20.34 -8.01
CA MET A 152 -3.28 19.14 -7.35
C MET A 152 -4.29 17.97 -7.32
N THR A 153 -5.54 18.18 -7.69
CA THR A 153 -6.52 17.09 -7.86
C THR A 153 -6.27 16.23 -9.10
N THR A 154 -5.31 16.62 -9.96
CA THR A 154 -4.91 15.85 -11.13
C THR A 154 -4.44 14.46 -10.75
N SER A 155 -4.92 13.41 -11.48
CA SER A 155 -4.47 12.04 -11.26
C SER A 155 -3.01 11.86 -11.67
N VAL A 156 -2.20 11.28 -10.78
CA VAL A 156 -0.80 10.90 -11.06
C VAL A 156 -0.65 9.41 -11.35
N GLY A 157 -1.73 8.66 -11.25
CA GLY A 157 -1.79 7.24 -11.59
C GLY A 157 -2.89 6.50 -10.83
N GLY A 158 -3.66 5.68 -11.52
CA GLY A 158 -4.77 4.94 -10.93
C GLY A 158 -5.81 5.86 -10.29
N LYS A 159 -6.03 5.70 -8.97
CA LYS A 159 -6.94 6.53 -8.17
C LYS A 159 -6.20 7.54 -7.28
N VAL A 160 -4.90 7.72 -7.46
CA VAL A 160 -4.07 8.62 -6.65
C VAL A 160 -3.99 9.98 -7.33
N SER A 161 -4.27 11.05 -6.60
CA SER A 161 -4.07 12.44 -7.05
C SER A 161 -2.72 12.98 -6.58
N ALA A 162 -2.25 14.07 -7.22
CA ALA A 162 -1.08 14.79 -6.74
C ALA A 162 -1.30 15.33 -5.31
N LEU A 163 -2.54 15.71 -4.97
CA LEU A 163 -2.93 16.14 -3.63
C LEU A 163 -2.75 15.04 -2.59
N ASP A 164 -3.12 13.79 -2.91
CA ASP A 164 -2.90 12.64 -2.00
C ASP A 164 -1.41 12.46 -1.70
N VAL A 165 -0.56 12.63 -2.73
CA VAL A 165 0.89 12.53 -2.57
C VAL A 165 1.43 13.67 -1.70
N ALA A 166 1.02 14.92 -1.99
CA ALA A 166 1.47 16.10 -1.24
C ALA A 166 1.09 16.01 0.24
N ASN A 167 -0.17 15.68 0.54
CA ASN A 167 -0.65 15.54 1.91
C ASN A 167 0.04 14.38 2.65
N ALA A 168 0.19 13.23 1.97
CA ALA A 168 0.87 12.08 2.56
C ALA A 168 2.33 12.39 2.91
N LEU A 169 3.05 13.08 2.04
CA LEU A 169 4.43 13.50 2.29
C LEU A 169 4.50 14.55 3.40
N ALA A 170 3.57 15.52 3.43
CA ALA A 170 3.54 16.54 4.49
C ALA A 170 3.41 15.90 5.88
N ILE A 171 2.44 15.00 6.05
CA ILE A 171 2.22 14.27 7.31
C ILE A 171 3.44 13.40 7.63
N TYR A 172 3.94 12.66 6.65
CA TYR A 172 5.08 11.75 6.81
C TYR A 172 6.35 12.48 7.29
N PHE A 173 6.67 13.63 6.68
CA PHE A 173 7.80 14.44 7.08
C PHE A 173 7.58 15.14 8.41
N ALA A 174 6.38 15.72 8.67
CA ALA A 174 6.05 16.37 9.92
C ALA A 174 6.27 15.44 11.13
N GLU A 175 5.71 14.23 11.08
CA GLU A 175 5.83 13.24 12.16
C GLU A 175 7.27 12.78 12.42
N ARG A 176 8.11 12.72 11.36
CA ARG A 176 9.49 12.20 11.45
C ARG A 176 10.55 13.29 11.56
N SER A 177 10.17 14.54 11.38
CA SER A 177 11.05 15.67 11.59
C SER A 177 11.43 15.83 13.07
N SER A 178 12.54 16.51 13.32
CA SER A 178 13.00 16.87 14.65
C SER A 178 13.04 18.39 14.84
N GLY A 179 13.17 18.84 16.09
CA GLY A 179 13.31 20.24 16.42
C GLY A 179 11.99 21.00 16.47
N GLN A 180 12.01 22.30 16.12
CA GLN A 180 10.86 23.21 16.32
C GLN A 180 9.68 22.94 15.38
N PHE A 181 9.93 22.25 14.26
CA PHE A 181 8.92 21.96 13.24
C PHE A 181 8.40 20.52 13.30
N LYS A 182 8.75 19.77 14.34
CA LYS A 182 8.18 18.45 14.57
C LYS A 182 6.65 18.55 14.66
N ASP A 183 5.97 17.62 14.00
CA ASP A 183 4.50 17.52 13.94
C ASP A 183 3.83 18.78 13.33
N LYS A 184 4.56 19.51 12.46
CA LYS A 184 4.06 20.72 11.81
C LYS A 184 4.36 20.72 10.32
N TYR A 185 3.43 21.25 9.53
CA TYR A 185 3.63 21.58 8.12
C TYR A 185 2.79 22.80 7.74
N ILE A 186 3.11 23.42 6.60
CA ILE A 186 2.37 24.59 6.08
C ILE A 186 1.53 24.13 4.89
N THR A 187 0.27 24.54 4.84
CA THR A 187 -0.54 24.40 3.64
C THR A 187 -0.28 25.56 2.70
N PHE A 188 0.03 25.28 1.43
CA PHE A 188 0.09 26.28 0.39
C PHE A 188 -1.26 26.33 -0.34
N SER A 189 -2.00 27.42 -0.14
CA SER A 189 -3.34 27.65 -0.70
C SER A 189 -3.62 29.14 -0.72
N GLU A 190 -4.80 29.55 -1.15
CA GLU A 190 -5.25 30.96 -1.06
C GLU A 190 -5.17 31.52 0.38
N ARG A 191 -5.28 30.65 1.39
CA ARG A 191 -5.12 30.99 2.82
C ARG A 191 -4.16 29.98 3.46
N PRO A 192 -2.84 30.23 3.38
CA PRO A 192 -1.85 29.36 3.99
C PRO A 192 -2.05 29.24 5.50
N GLN A 193 -1.88 28.03 6.02
CA GLN A 193 -2.00 27.74 7.45
C GLN A 193 -0.83 26.89 7.91
N LEU A 194 -0.37 27.12 9.15
CA LEU A 194 0.48 26.20 9.89
C LEU A 194 -0.44 25.18 10.57
N VAL A 195 -0.25 23.90 10.26
CA VAL A 195 -1.00 22.76 10.79
C VAL A 195 -0.10 21.98 11.71
#